data_19366ad2001309661fedfcd002f0ee10
#
_entry.id   19366ad2001309661fedfcd002f0ee10
#
_cell.length_a   1.000
_cell.length_b   1.000
_cell.length_c   1.000
_cell.angle_alpha   90.00
_cell.angle_beta   90.00
_cell.angle_gamma   90.00
#
_symmetry.space_group_name_H-M   'P 1'
#
loop_
_entity.id
_entity.type
_entity.pdbx_description
1 polymer ?
#
loop_
_entity_poly.entity_id
_entity_poly.type
_entity_poly.pdbx_seq_one_letter_code
_entity_poly.pdbx_strand_id
1 'polypeptide(L)'
;DLRMSRGLGDVYKRQIGSNRILLNYITGVLPELDVYGIRQMTMEQLFIRLLYEDWDERKYRFHLLEKDDEKNAQKGNREWFHDLELYCAAYEQREISHEEVYLENTKTLLVGHVLINTYLREHPDLSMQSKILMLNEVLYSKYENEVLGKQISYPAKVKKALDKKYASFFGDGKWKTSIYDFYREFLQVQAVAGKEVDIPETSFDVYDLAALAYIYKRIKETDPVREASHVVIDEAQDFGMMAYCCLHYCLRGCTYTIMGDTSQNIHFRYGLNDWEELRKLVLTGTYDAFGLLRKSYRNTVEISKFANDILRHGDFAVYPVEPIIRHGAAVRVEKQPDATALLEETVHTIRKWQQDGYETIAVICREEKEAAELAEQLKSYMEIVDCNPGTTEFGDGVMVLSVVYTKGLEFDAVLLYDPTQKKYPADNGHVKLLYVAATRALHELVVLYHGNLSRILTDPVSKEKKQKVFASETLTKAKEYEKKTFTQKEIEQQRRTEADKERNARSYIGPERIEVSAPKEEEPDLSLIHISEPTRHAQISY
;
A
#
# COMPACT_ATOMS: atom_id res chain seq x y z
N ASP A 1 -9.44 -3.81 28.26
CA ASP A 1 -10.40 -4.53 27.41
C ASP A 1 -10.75 -3.72 26.16
N LEU A 2 -9.85 -3.72 25.20
CA LEU A 2 -9.97 -3.01 23.92
C LEU A 2 -11.05 -3.62 22.99
N ARG A 3 -11.61 -4.75 23.36
CA ARG A 3 -12.63 -5.46 22.57
C ARG A 3 -14.06 -4.93 22.79
N MET A 4 -14.33 -4.24 23.87
CA MET A 4 -15.69 -3.81 24.26
C MET A 4 -16.06 -2.38 23.82
N SER A 5 -15.15 -1.56 23.29
CA SER A 5 -15.47 -0.20 22.84
C SER A 5 -15.75 -0.10 21.33
N ARG A 6 -16.09 -1.20 20.67
CA ARG A 6 -16.41 -1.23 19.23
C ARG A 6 -17.90 -0.96 19.00
N GLY A 7 -18.33 0.21 19.46
CA GLY A 7 -19.65 0.75 19.15
C GLY A 7 -19.74 1.13 17.67
N LEU A 8 -20.83 0.78 17.05
CA LEU A 8 -21.34 1.20 15.75
C LEU A 8 -21.16 2.72 15.58
N GLY A 9 -20.22 3.16 14.74
CA GLY A 9 -20.14 4.57 14.34
C GLY A 9 -18.78 5.10 13.92
N ASP A 10 -17.66 4.50 14.30
CA ASP A 10 -16.35 4.99 13.91
C ASP A 10 -15.94 4.43 12.54
N VAL A 11 -16.05 5.29 11.52
CA VAL A 11 -15.42 5.04 10.22
C VAL A 11 -13.91 5.10 10.43
N TYR A 12 -13.27 3.94 10.53
CA TYR A 12 -11.82 3.85 10.69
C TYR A 12 -11.12 4.28 9.41
N LYS A 13 -10.72 5.56 9.36
CA LYS A 13 -9.91 6.11 8.27
C LYS A 13 -8.44 5.92 8.61
N ARG A 14 -7.67 5.38 7.66
CA ARG A 14 -6.22 5.21 7.76
C ARG A 14 -5.54 6.01 6.66
N GLN A 15 -4.52 6.77 7.02
CA GLN A 15 -3.63 7.39 6.05
C GLN A 15 -2.27 6.70 6.13
N ILE A 16 -1.80 6.25 4.98
CA ILE A 16 -0.52 5.56 4.81
C ILE A 16 0.40 6.45 4.01
N GLY A 17 1.57 6.73 4.57
CA GLY A 17 2.66 7.43 3.90
C GLY A 17 3.88 6.53 3.77
N SER A 18 4.76 6.86 2.84
CA SER A 18 5.98 6.10 2.58
C SER A 18 7.04 6.27 3.68
N ASN A 19 7.02 7.39 4.42
CA ASN A 19 7.94 7.60 5.52
C ASN A 19 7.30 8.38 6.69
N ARG A 20 7.94 8.29 7.86
CA ARG A 20 7.49 8.96 9.09
C ARG A 20 7.60 10.48 9.03
N ILE A 21 8.58 11.01 8.31
CA ILE A 21 8.85 12.44 8.22
C ILE A 21 7.69 13.12 7.52
N LEU A 22 7.27 12.58 6.37
CA LEU A 22 6.11 13.07 5.63
C LEU A 22 4.83 12.99 6.47
N LEU A 23 4.60 11.88 7.18
CA LEU A 23 3.44 11.72 8.04
C LEU A 23 3.42 12.74 9.17
N ASN A 24 4.55 13.03 9.80
CA ASN A 24 4.64 14.04 10.87
C ASN A 24 4.35 15.44 10.33
N TYR A 25 4.86 15.78 9.15
CA TYR A 25 4.56 17.06 8.50
C TYR A 25 3.05 17.22 8.25
N ILE A 26 2.41 16.22 7.67
CA ILE A 26 0.97 16.23 7.40
C ILE A 26 0.16 16.29 8.71
N THR A 27 0.64 15.65 9.79
CA THR A 27 -0.04 15.68 11.10
C THR A 27 -0.22 17.10 11.61
N GLY A 28 0.76 17.99 11.37
CA GLY A 28 0.67 19.40 11.75
C GLY A 28 -0.39 20.17 10.96
N VAL A 29 -0.65 19.80 9.72
CA VAL A 29 -1.56 20.51 8.81
C VAL A 29 -3.01 20.03 8.93
N LEU A 30 -3.26 18.76 9.27
CA LEU A 30 -4.63 18.20 9.32
C LEU A 30 -5.59 18.96 10.25
N PRO A 31 -5.19 19.40 11.46
CA PRO A 31 -6.07 20.19 12.34
C PRO A 31 -6.47 21.55 11.73
N GLU A 32 -5.60 22.18 10.95
CA GLU A 32 -5.88 23.44 10.26
C GLU A 32 -6.95 23.27 9.15
N LEU A 33 -7.10 22.04 8.66
CA LEU A 33 -8.10 21.66 7.66
C LEU A 33 -9.37 21.06 8.27
N ASP A 34 -9.57 21.18 9.59
CA ASP A 34 -10.71 20.58 10.31
C ASP A 34 -10.85 19.05 10.11
N VAL A 35 -9.74 18.35 9.87
CA VAL A 35 -9.72 16.92 9.65
C VAL A 35 -9.29 16.19 10.91
N TYR A 36 -10.21 15.45 11.52
CA TYR A 36 -10.01 14.71 12.77
C TYR A 36 -10.31 13.21 12.58
N GLY A 37 -9.76 12.39 13.48
CA GLY A 37 -10.06 10.95 13.54
C GLY A 37 -9.35 10.10 12.50
N ILE A 38 -8.40 10.64 11.74
CA ILE A 38 -7.52 9.87 10.85
C ILE A 38 -6.33 9.36 11.65
N ARG A 39 -6.06 8.05 11.56
CA ARG A 39 -4.83 7.47 12.08
C ARG A 39 -3.81 7.34 10.97
N GLN A 40 -2.67 7.99 11.18
CA GLN A 40 -1.53 7.97 10.27
C GLN A 40 -0.55 6.88 10.66
N MET A 41 -0.03 6.17 9.67
CA MET A 41 0.94 5.10 9.86
C MET A 41 1.70 4.81 8.57
N THR A 42 2.84 4.14 8.69
CA THR A 42 3.53 3.59 7.52
C THR A 42 2.89 2.27 7.07
N MET A 43 3.24 1.79 5.88
CA MET A 43 2.75 0.52 5.35
C MET A 43 3.17 -0.65 6.24
N GLU A 44 4.40 -0.62 6.76
CA GLU A 44 4.92 -1.62 7.70
C GLU A 44 4.08 -1.66 8.99
N GLN A 45 3.78 -0.50 9.56
CA GLN A 45 2.95 -0.39 10.77
C GLN A 45 1.54 -0.92 10.54
N LEU A 46 0.99 -0.73 9.34
CA LEU A 46 -0.31 -1.29 9.00
C LEU A 46 -0.25 -2.82 8.95
N PHE A 47 0.73 -3.41 8.27
CA PHE A 47 0.87 -4.86 8.22
C PHE A 47 1.14 -5.47 9.61
N ILE A 48 1.99 -4.84 10.42
CA ILE A 48 2.22 -5.25 11.81
C ILE A 48 0.90 -5.27 12.61
N ARG A 49 0.09 -4.24 12.44
CA ARG A 49 -1.21 -4.16 13.10
C ARG A 49 -2.16 -5.29 12.69
N LEU A 50 -2.07 -5.75 11.44
CA LEU A 50 -2.86 -6.88 10.92
C LEU A 50 -2.42 -8.23 11.47
N LEU A 51 -1.23 -8.32 12.07
CA LEU A 51 -0.74 -9.53 12.74
C LEU A 51 -1.30 -9.71 14.17
N TYR A 52 -1.87 -8.65 14.74
CA TYR A 52 -2.45 -8.68 16.10
C TYR A 52 -1.50 -9.25 17.17
N GLU A 53 -1.92 -10.32 17.84
CA GLU A 53 -1.17 -10.98 18.91
C GLU A 53 0.05 -11.76 18.40
N ASP A 54 0.15 -12.01 17.09
CA ASP A 54 1.30 -12.71 16.49
C ASP A 54 2.53 -11.80 16.36
N TRP A 55 2.38 -10.49 16.46
CA TRP A 55 3.51 -9.57 16.51
C TRP A 55 3.96 -9.32 17.95
N ASP A 56 5.18 -9.74 18.27
CA ASP A 56 5.83 -9.47 19.56
C ASP A 56 6.98 -8.47 19.34
N GLU A 57 6.78 -7.22 19.75
CA GLU A 57 7.77 -6.13 19.61
C GLU A 57 9.07 -6.39 20.38
N ARG A 58 9.09 -7.32 21.35
CA ARG A 58 10.29 -7.71 22.08
C ARG A 58 11.17 -8.63 21.25
N LYS A 59 10.56 -9.42 20.35
CA LYS A 59 11.22 -10.42 19.54
C LYS A 59 11.46 -9.95 18.11
N TYR A 60 10.52 -9.24 17.54
CA TYR A 60 10.51 -8.88 16.13
C TYR A 60 10.65 -7.38 15.91
N ARG A 61 11.32 -7.00 14.83
CA ARG A 61 11.54 -5.63 14.42
C ARG A 61 11.26 -5.52 12.92
N PHE A 62 11.04 -4.31 12.46
CA PHE A 62 11.02 -4.03 11.03
C PHE A 62 12.12 -3.04 10.66
N HIS A 63 12.52 -3.07 9.42
CA HIS A 63 13.45 -2.12 8.82
C HIS A 63 12.89 -1.60 7.50
N LEU A 64 13.29 -0.40 7.13
CA LEU A 64 12.94 0.19 5.84
C LEU A 64 13.81 -0.40 4.74
N LEU A 65 13.24 -0.54 3.55
CA LEU A 65 14.00 -0.91 2.36
C LEU A 65 14.79 0.30 1.86
N GLU A 66 16.11 0.23 1.98
CA GLU A 66 17.02 1.30 1.54
C GLU A 66 17.63 1.00 0.17
N LYS A 67 17.69 -0.28 -0.22
CA LYS A 67 18.36 -0.73 -1.45
C LYS A 67 17.36 -1.07 -2.53
N ASP A 68 17.58 -0.50 -3.71
CA ASP A 68 16.89 -0.84 -4.95
C ASP A 68 17.68 -1.94 -5.68
N ASP A 69 17.70 -3.14 -5.10
CA ASP A 69 18.43 -4.30 -5.60
C ASP A 69 17.51 -5.39 -6.21
N GLU A 70 18.11 -6.43 -6.78
CA GLU A 70 17.40 -7.52 -7.45
C GLU A 70 16.55 -8.35 -6.49
N LYS A 71 17.01 -8.57 -5.25
CA LYS A 71 16.27 -9.33 -4.24
C LYS A 71 14.97 -8.62 -3.86
N ASN A 72 15.07 -7.32 -3.60
CA ASN A 72 13.90 -6.50 -3.29
C ASN A 72 12.96 -6.37 -4.49
N ALA A 73 13.51 -6.28 -5.71
CA ALA A 73 12.73 -6.30 -6.94
C ALA A 73 11.85 -7.55 -7.07
N GLN A 74 12.40 -8.71 -6.78
CA GLN A 74 11.66 -9.98 -6.81
C GLN A 74 10.56 -10.02 -5.77
N LYS A 75 10.83 -9.62 -4.52
CA LYS A 75 9.85 -9.62 -3.44
C LYS A 75 8.74 -8.59 -3.64
N GLY A 76 9.01 -7.48 -4.34
CA GLY A 76 8.06 -6.39 -4.56
C GLY A 76 7.05 -6.64 -5.67
N ASN A 77 7.26 -7.62 -6.55
CA ASN A 77 6.44 -7.81 -7.74
C ASN A 77 5.17 -8.67 -7.49
N ARG A 78 4.28 -8.68 -8.48
CA ARG A 78 3.02 -9.44 -8.43
C ARG A 78 3.24 -10.95 -8.50
N GLU A 79 4.28 -11.40 -9.18
CA GLU A 79 4.61 -12.82 -9.33
C GLU A 79 4.98 -13.42 -7.97
N TRP A 80 5.68 -12.66 -7.13
CA TRP A 80 5.99 -13.08 -5.76
C TRP A 80 4.74 -13.31 -4.93
N PHE A 81 3.76 -12.42 -5.04
CA PHE A 81 2.46 -12.63 -4.40
C PHE A 81 1.76 -13.89 -4.90
N HIS A 82 1.78 -14.11 -6.22
CA HIS A 82 1.16 -15.29 -6.82
C HIS A 82 1.81 -16.59 -6.35
N ASP A 83 3.14 -16.63 -6.23
CA ASP A 83 3.85 -17.78 -5.68
C ASP A 83 3.46 -18.06 -4.23
N LEU A 84 3.34 -17.01 -3.41
CA LEU A 84 2.86 -17.14 -2.04
C LEU A 84 1.40 -17.61 -1.98
N GLU A 85 0.56 -17.10 -2.86
CA GLU A 85 -0.85 -17.52 -2.99
C GLU A 85 -0.97 -19.01 -3.33
N LEU A 86 -0.18 -19.47 -4.30
CA LEU A 86 -0.14 -20.88 -4.69
C LEU A 86 0.39 -21.77 -3.56
N TYR A 87 1.42 -21.30 -2.85
CA TYR A 87 1.99 -22.04 -1.72
C TYR A 87 0.96 -22.21 -0.59
N CYS A 88 0.24 -21.14 -0.23
CA CYS A 88 -0.84 -21.20 0.75
C CYS A 88 -1.99 -22.11 0.28
N ALA A 89 -2.38 -22.03 -0.98
CA ALA A 89 -3.45 -22.86 -1.54
C ALA A 89 -3.10 -24.36 -1.52
N ALA A 90 -1.86 -24.70 -1.86
CA ALA A 90 -1.37 -26.09 -1.79
C ALA A 90 -1.34 -26.59 -0.35
N TYR A 91 -0.98 -25.74 0.60
CA TYR A 91 -1.02 -26.07 2.02
C TYR A 91 -2.45 -26.32 2.50
N GLU A 92 -3.41 -25.45 2.17
CA GLU A 92 -4.83 -25.60 2.51
C GLU A 92 -5.38 -26.93 1.98
N GLN A 93 -5.08 -27.27 0.73
CA GLN A 93 -5.53 -28.53 0.11
C GLN A 93 -4.98 -29.78 0.81
N ARG A 94 -3.77 -29.69 1.35
CA ARG A 94 -3.15 -30.81 2.09
C ARG A 94 -3.72 -30.95 3.51
N GLU A 95 -3.98 -29.84 4.18
CA GLU A 95 -4.40 -29.82 5.59
C GLU A 95 -5.90 -30.10 5.77
N ILE A 96 -6.74 -29.68 4.84
CA ILE A 96 -8.19 -29.96 4.89
C ILE A 96 -8.46 -31.32 4.25
N SER A 97 -8.92 -32.27 5.06
CA SER A 97 -9.30 -33.58 4.53
C SER A 97 -10.49 -33.47 3.57
N HIS A 98 -10.39 -34.15 2.44
CA HIS A 98 -11.48 -34.33 1.45
C HIS A 98 -12.17 -35.67 1.55
N GLU A 99 -11.85 -36.48 2.58
CA GLU A 99 -12.41 -37.80 2.77
C GLU A 99 -13.90 -37.76 3.17
N GLU A 100 -14.65 -38.74 2.69
CA GLU A 100 -16.04 -38.92 3.08
C GLU A 100 -16.14 -39.40 4.52
N VAL A 101 -17.04 -38.81 5.28
CA VAL A 101 -17.22 -39.10 6.70
C VAL A 101 -18.53 -39.87 6.90
N TYR A 102 -18.42 -41.05 7.46
CA TYR A 102 -19.55 -41.92 7.76
C TYR A 102 -19.83 -41.99 9.27
N LEU A 103 -21.09 -42.24 9.62
CA LEU A 103 -21.45 -42.54 10.99
C LEU A 103 -20.83 -43.89 11.40
N GLU A 104 -20.12 -43.90 12.53
CA GLU A 104 -19.36 -45.02 13.05
C GLU A 104 -20.18 -46.35 13.03
N ASN A 105 -19.57 -47.40 12.51
CA ASN A 105 -20.18 -48.73 12.35
C ASN A 105 -21.46 -48.78 11.50
N THR A 106 -21.67 -47.77 10.65
CA THR A 106 -22.81 -47.72 9.72
C THR A 106 -22.37 -47.37 8.30
N LYS A 107 -23.29 -47.50 7.34
CA LYS A 107 -23.10 -46.99 5.96
C LYS A 107 -23.73 -45.61 5.75
N THR A 108 -24.09 -44.91 6.82
CA THR A 108 -24.72 -43.62 6.72
C THR A 108 -23.66 -42.56 6.46
N LEU A 109 -23.70 -41.94 5.31
CA LEU A 109 -22.81 -40.81 4.94
C LEU A 109 -23.26 -39.57 5.69
N LEU A 110 -22.37 -38.99 6.50
CA LEU A 110 -22.57 -37.73 7.20
C LEU A 110 -22.17 -36.56 6.31
N VAL A 111 -20.94 -36.59 5.79
CA VAL A 111 -20.39 -35.56 4.93
C VAL A 111 -19.63 -36.20 3.78
N GLY A 112 -20.07 -35.94 2.55
CA GLY A 112 -19.43 -36.43 1.34
C GLY A 112 -18.51 -35.36 0.71
N HIS A 113 -17.58 -35.81 -0.13
CA HIS A 113 -16.62 -34.91 -0.81
C HIS A 113 -17.30 -33.81 -1.64
N VAL A 114 -18.48 -34.04 -2.22
CA VAL A 114 -19.24 -33.02 -2.95
C VAL A 114 -19.64 -31.87 -2.04
N LEU A 115 -20.11 -32.20 -0.82
CA LEU A 115 -20.49 -31.20 0.15
C LEU A 115 -19.25 -30.39 0.63
N ILE A 116 -18.15 -31.07 0.94
CA ILE A 116 -16.89 -30.42 1.35
C ILE A 116 -16.45 -29.45 0.27
N ASN A 117 -16.34 -29.88 -0.97
CA ASN A 117 -15.92 -29.03 -2.08
C ASN A 117 -16.88 -27.87 -2.34
N THR A 118 -18.18 -28.07 -2.14
CA THR A 118 -19.17 -26.97 -2.27
C THR A 118 -18.94 -25.93 -1.19
N TYR A 119 -18.82 -26.33 0.08
CA TYR A 119 -18.54 -25.39 1.17
C TYR A 119 -17.23 -24.61 0.98
N LEU A 120 -16.15 -25.28 0.58
CA LEU A 120 -14.87 -24.62 0.34
C LEU A 120 -14.95 -23.59 -0.80
N ARG A 121 -15.73 -23.90 -1.85
CA ARG A 121 -15.95 -23.01 -2.99
C ARG A 121 -16.87 -21.81 -2.67
N GLU A 122 -17.89 -22.02 -1.86
CA GLU A 122 -18.85 -20.98 -1.47
C GLU A 122 -18.25 -19.98 -0.45
N HIS A 123 -17.21 -20.40 0.27
CA HIS A 123 -16.54 -19.57 1.27
C HIS A 123 -15.06 -19.33 0.97
N PRO A 124 -14.71 -18.75 -0.20
CA PRO A 124 -13.33 -18.49 -0.59
C PRO A 124 -12.64 -17.47 0.34
N ASP A 125 -13.45 -16.66 0.99
CA ASP A 125 -13.01 -15.56 1.83
C ASP A 125 -12.65 -15.94 3.26
N LEU A 126 -13.02 -17.14 3.70
CA LEU A 126 -12.67 -17.64 5.02
C LEU A 126 -11.21 -18.11 5.05
N SER A 127 -10.55 -17.95 6.19
CA SER A 127 -9.25 -18.55 6.45
C SER A 127 -9.36 -20.09 6.47
N MET A 128 -8.22 -20.76 6.29
CA MET A 128 -8.17 -22.23 6.40
C MET A 128 -8.73 -22.70 7.75
N GLN A 129 -8.36 -22.06 8.86
CA GLN A 129 -8.85 -22.44 10.18
C GLN A 129 -10.36 -22.22 10.33
N SER A 130 -10.89 -21.13 9.81
CA SER A 130 -12.34 -20.88 9.80
C SER A 130 -13.10 -21.90 8.95
N LYS A 131 -12.54 -22.33 7.81
CA LYS A 131 -13.09 -23.42 6.98
C LYS A 131 -13.13 -24.75 7.74
N ILE A 132 -12.05 -25.09 8.45
CA ILE A 132 -11.97 -26.29 9.29
C ILE A 132 -13.04 -26.27 10.40
N LEU A 133 -13.16 -25.14 11.12
CA LEU A 133 -14.17 -24.98 12.16
C LEU A 133 -15.58 -25.15 11.61
N MET A 134 -15.89 -24.49 10.50
CA MET A 134 -17.19 -24.58 9.84
C MET A 134 -17.51 -26.01 9.39
N LEU A 135 -16.55 -26.72 8.78
CA LEU A 135 -16.73 -28.12 8.37
C LEU A 135 -16.95 -29.04 9.56
N ASN A 136 -16.25 -28.82 10.69
CA ASN A 136 -16.47 -29.56 11.93
C ASN A 136 -17.86 -29.30 12.51
N GLU A 137 -18.35 -28.06 12.51
CA GLU A 137 -19.71 -27.73 12.96
C GLU A 137 -20.78 -28.42 12.11
N VAL A 138 -20.62 -28.38 10.78
CA VAL A 138 -21.55 -29.07 9.86
C VAL A 138 -21.55 -30.57 10.10
N LEU A 139 -20.36 -31.17 10.23
CA LEU A 139 -20.22 -32.59 10.50
C LEU A 139 -20.86 -32.99 11.82
N TYR A 140 -20.56 -32.25 12.89
CA TYR A 140 -21.06 -32.50 14.24
C TYR A 140 -22.59 -32.38 14.29
N SER A 141 -23.17 -31.35 13.70
CA SER A 141 -24.62 -31.18 13.59
C SER A 141 -25.30 -32.33 12.86
N LYS A 142 -24.72 -32.82 11.76
CA LYS A 142 -25.24 -33.97 11.04
C LYS A 142 -25.13 -35.27 11.86
N TYR A 143 -24.02 -35.48 12.56
CA TYR A 143 -23.84 -36.59 13.49
C TYR A 143 -24.92 -36.58 14.58
N GLU A 144 -25.15 -35.47 15.27
CA GLU A 144 -26.17 -35.37 16.30
C GLU A 144 -27.58 -35.64 15.74
N ASN A 145 -27.92 -35.07 14.59
CA ASN A 145 -29.21 -35.27 13.96
C ASN A 145 -29.45 -36.74 13.57
N GLU A 146 -28.44 -37.45 13.06
CA GLU A 146 -28.54 -38.87 12.71
C GLU A 146 -28.68 -39.77 13.94
N VAL A 147 -27.93 -39.44 15.01
CA VAL A 147 -28.03 -40.18 16.29
C VAL A 147 -29.41 -40.00 16.93
N LEU A 148 -29.94 -38.79 16.94
CA LEU A 148 -31.26 -38.45 17.47
C LEU A 148 -32.38 -39.06 16.60
N GLY A 149 -32.31 -38.86 15.29
CA GLY A 149 -33.32 -39.32 14.32
C GLY A 149 -33.47 -40.83 14.30
N LYS A 150 -32.37 -41.58 14.45
CA LYS A 150 -32.36 -43.04 14.50
C LYS A 150 -32.45 -43.59 15.91
N GLN A 151 -32.59 -42.74 16.93
CA GLN A 151 -32.66 -43.13 18.36
C GLN A 151 -31.49 -44.05 18.78
N ILE A 152 -30.27 -43.78 18.27
CA ILE A 152 -29.10 -44.58 18.58
C ILE A 152 -28.62 -44.22 20.00
N SER A 153 -28.50 -45.23 20.84
CA SER A 153 -27.95 -45.08 22.19
C SER A 153 -26.55 -45.66 22.28
N TYR A 154 -25.57 -44.81 22.58
CA TYR A 154 -24.18 -45.21 22.80
C TYR A 154 -23.85 -45.27 24.30
N PRO A 155 -23.03 -46.23 24.77
CA PRO A 155 -22.43 -46.15 26.10
C PRO A 155 -21.67 -44.82 26.31
N ALA A 156 -21.72 -44.27 27.50
CA ALA A 156 -21.19 -42.92 27.78
C ALA A 156 -19.73 -42.70 27.34
N LYS A 157 -18.86 -43.71 27.48
CA LYS A 157 -17.47 -43.68 27.03
C LYS A 157 -17.37 -43.61 25.47
N VAL A 158 -18.20 -44.39 24.80
CA VAL A 158 -18.24 -44.42 23.31
C VAL A 158 -18.78 -43.09 22.79
N LYS A 159 -19.88 -42.61 23.36
CA LYS A 159 -20.45 -41.31 23.00
C LYS A 159 -19.42 -40.20 23.11
N LYS A 160 -18.71 -40.08 24.26
CA LYS A 160 -17.65 -39.06 24.44
C LYS A 160 -16.53 -39.16 23.40
N ALA A 161 -16.15 -40.37 23.00
CA ALA A 161 -15.14 -40.60 21.96
C ALA A 161 -15.64 -40.16 20.57
N LEU A 162 -16.91 -40.45 20.24
CA LEU A 162 -17.53 -40.05 18.98
C LEU A 162 -17.76 -38.54 18.92
N ASP A 163 -18.24 -37.95 20.00
CA ASP A 163 -18.41 -36.49 20.11
C ASP A 163 -17.08 -35.78 19.83
N LYS A 164 -15.99 -36.26 20.44
CA LYS A 164 -14.66 -35.71 20.19
C LYS A 164 -14.21 -35.93 18.75
N LYS A 165 -14.44 -37.14 18.20
CA LYS A 165 -14.05 -37.49 16.82
C LYS A 165 -14.72 -36.58 15.80
N TYR A 166 -16.04 -36.39 15.88
CA TYR A 166 -16.79 -35.60 14.91
C TYR A 166 -16.68 -34.09 15.12
N ALA A 167 -16.42 -33.63 16.35
CA ALA A 167 -16.18 -32.22 16.63
C ALA A 167 -14.82 -31.70 16.12
N SER A 168 -13.87 -32.60 15.80
CA SER A 168 -12.52 -32.20 15.36
C SER A 168 -11.97 -33.06 14.22
N PHE A 169 -12.83 -33.62 13.40
CA PHE A 169 -12.45 -34.52 12.31
C PHE A 169 -11.55 -33.85 11.25
N PHE A 170 -11.88 -32.61 10.87
CA PHE A 170 -11.13 -31.84 9.89
C PHE A 170 -9.94 -31.10 10.51
N GLY A 171 -9.69 -31.22 11.78
CA GLY A 171 -8.60 -30.60 12.54
C GLY A 171 -9.06 -29.97 13.84
N ASP A 172 -8.10 -29.65 14.71
CA ASP A 172 -8.35 -29.12 16.07
C ASP A 172 -8.88 -27.67 16.08
N GLY A 173 -9.03 -27.01 14.92
CA GLY A 173 -9.37 -25.59 14.81
C GLY A 173 -8.31 -24.64 15.34
N LYS A 174 -7.11 -25.14 15.64
CA LYS A 174 -5.95 -24.34 16.05
C LYS A 174 -4.74 -24.72 15.21
N TRP A 175 -4.30 -23.76 14.43
CA TRP A 175 -3.07 -23.94 13.68
C TRP A 175 -1.86 -23.90 14.62
N LYS A 176 -1.00 -24.92 14.56
CA LYS A 176 0.11 -25.12 15.49
C LYS A 176 1.43 -24.55 14.98
N THR A 177 1.54 -24.34 13.69
CA THR A 177 2.74 -23.78 13.05
C THR A 177 2.78 -22.27 13.27
N SER A 178 3.96 -21.73 13.49
CA SER A 178 4.14 -20.27 13.53
C SER A 178 4.02 -19.69 12.11
N ILE A 179 3.35 -18.52 11.97
CA ILE A 179 3.33 -17.80 10.68
C ILE A 179 4.74 -17.47 10.17
N TYR A 180 5.69 -17.25 11.10
CA TYR A 180 7.09 -16.97 10.78
C TYR A 180 7.81 -18.19 10.23
N ASP A 181 7.59 -19.37 10.81
CA ASP A 181 8.18 -20.62 10.34
C ASP A 181 7.60 -21.01 8.97
N PHE A 182 6.28 -20.87 8.81
CA PHE A 182 5.61 -21.07 7.53
C PHE A 182 6.16 -20.15 6.42
N TYR A 183 6.37 -18.87 6.75
CA TYR A 183 6.95 -17.92 5.80
C TYR A 183 8.40 -18.27 5.45
N ARG A 184 9.21 -18.70 6.43
CA ARG A 184 10.59 -19.15 6.17
C ARG A 184 10.63 -20.40 5.28
N GLU A 185 9.70 -21.35 5.47
CA GLU A 185 9.57 -22.51 4.58
C GLU A 185 9.25 -22.07 3.14
N PHE A 186 8.33 -21.13 2.96
CA PHE A 186 8.07 -20.54 1.65
C PHE A 186 9.33 -19.91 1.03
N LEU A 187 10.08 -19.11 1.79
CA LEU A 187 11.34 -18.51 1.31
C LEU A 187 12.38 -19.57 0.94
N GLN A 188 12.48 -20.65 1.70
CA GLN A 188 13.37 -21.78 1.38
C GLN A 188 12.96 -22.44 0.05
N VAL A 189 11.66 -22.61 -0.20
CA VAL A 189 11.16 -23.14 -1.47
C VAL A 189 11.54 -22.21 -2.63
N GLN A 190 11.42 -20.88 -2.45
CA GLN A 190 11.82 -19.92 -3.47
C GLN A 190 13.34 -19.94 -3.72
N ALA A 191 14.15 -20.09 -2.67
CA ALA A 191 15.60 -20.23 -2.80
C ALA A 191 16.00 -21.52 -3.56
N VAL A 192 15.34 -22.63 -3.28
CA VAL A 192 15.53 -23.91 -4.02
C VAL A 192 15.12 -23.75 -5.49
N ALA A 193 14.11 -22.94 -5.77
CA ALA A 193 13.69 -22.61 -7.14
C ALA A 193 14.67 -21.67 -7.87
N GLY A 194 15.77 -21.28 -7.24
CA GLY A 194 16.84 -20.46 -7.83
C GLY A 194 16.67 -18.95 -7.66
N LYS A 195 15.74 -18.50 -6.82
CA LYS A 195 15.59 -17.07 -6.51
C LYS A 195 16.55 -16.65 -5.39
N GLU A 196 17.21 -15.52 -5.57
CA GLU A 196 18.01 -14.90 -4.50
C GLU A 196 17.09 -14.26 -3.47
N VAL A 197 17.03 -14.85 -2.28
CA VAL A 197 16.19 -14.33 -1.19
C VAL A 197 16.94 -14.40 0.13
N ASP A 198 16.76 -13.39 0.95
CA ASP A 198 17.19 -13.42 2.35
C ASP A 198 16.09 -14.04 3.21
N ILE A 199 16.47 -14.88 4.15
CA ILE A 199 15.54 -15.51 5.08
C ILE A 199 15.64 -14.80 6.43
N PRO A 200 14.68 -13.91 6.75
CA PRO A 200 14.73 -13.10 7.95
C PRO A 200 14.46 -13.93 9.21
N GLU A 201 15.25 -13.71 10.28
CA GLU A 201 14.99 -14.33 11.58
C GLU A 201 14.09 -13.47 12.47
N THR A 202 14.43 -12.19 12.63
CA THR A 202 13.76 -11.28 13.58
C THR A 202 13.50 -9.89 13.03
N SER A 203 14.08 -9.51 11.89
CA SER A 203 13.92 -8.20 11.27
C SER A 203 13.32 -8.35 9.87
N PHE A 204 12.21 -7.69 9.61
CA PHE A 204 11.39 -7.87 8.43
C PHE A 204 11.26 -6.56 7.64
N ASP A 205 11.31 -6.64 6.32
CA ASP A 205 10.96 -5.54 5.44
C ASP A 205 9.45 -5.47 5.16
N VAL A 206 9.00 -4.47 4.42
CA VAL A 206 7.58 -4.27 4.10
C VAL A 206 6.95 -5.46 3.38
N TYR A 207 7.70 -6.17 2.52
CA TYR A 207 7.19 -7.33 1.77
C TYR A 207 7.12 -8.58 2.63
N ASP A 208 8.07 -8.75 3.55
CA ASP A 208 8.00 -9.80 4.57
C ASP A 208 6.77 -9.62 5.45
N LEU A 209 6.53 -8.38 5.92
CA LEU A 209 5.37 -8.05 6.75
C LEU A 209 4.05 -8.23 5.98
N ALA A 210 4.02 -7.86 4.71
CA ALA A 210 2.86 -8.08 3.83
C ALA A 210 2.56 -9.58 3.67
N ALA A 211 3.60 -10.39 3.44
CA ALA A 211 3.48 -11.85 3.35
C ALA A 211 2.98 -12.47 4.66
N LEU A 212 3.54 -12.07 5.79
CA LEU A 212 3.12 -12.53 7.12
C LEU A 212 1.65 -12.17 7.40
N ALA A 213 1.23 -10.94 7.09
CA ALA A 213 -0.16 -10.50 7.23
C ALA A 213 -1.11 -11.31 6.32
N TYR A 214 -0.69 -11.59 5.08
CA TYR A 214 -1.45 -12.43 4.16
C TYR A 214 -1.59 -13.86 4.69
N ILE A 215 -0.49 -14.47 5.15
CA ILE A 215 -0.50 -15.83 5.74
C ILE A 215 -1.42 -15.88 6.96
N TYR A 216 -1.31 -14.89 7.85
CA TYR A 216 -2.19 -14.80 9.02
C TYR A 216 -3.66 -14.78 8.61
N LYS A 217 -4.04 -13.88 7.71
CA LYS A 217 -5.41 -13.71 7.22
C LYS A 217 -5.92 -14.94 6.43
N ARG A 218 -5.04 -15.57 5.63
CA ARG A 218 -5.38 -16.69 4.77
C ARG A 218 -5.49 -18.01 5.52
N ILE A 219 -4.59 -18.24 6.49
CA ILE A 219 -4.43 -19.54 7.15
C ILE A 219 -5.01 -19.54 8.56
N LYS A 220 -4.63 -18.55 9.39
CA LYS A 220 -4.78 -18.61 10.84
C LYS A 220 -6.00 -17.89 11.41
N GLU A 221 -6.45 -16.82 10.81
CA GLU A 221 -7.49 -15.96 11.37
C GLU A 221 -8.82 -16.71 11.55
N THR A 222 -9.36 -16.70 12.78
CA THR A 222 -10.67 -17.31 13.09
C THR A 222 -11.75 -16.29 13.45
N ASP A 223 -11.33 -15.08 13.81
CA ASP A 223 -12.23 -13.99 14.20
C ASP A 223 -11.86 -12.74 13.37
N PRO A 224 -12.47 -12.57 12.18
CA PRO A 224 -12.10 -11.48 11.28
C PRO A 224 -12.48 -10.13 11.89
N VAL A 225 -11.47 -9.27 12.03
CA VAL A 225 -11.62 -7.91 12.52
C VAL A 225 -11.53 -6.93 11.36
N ARG A 226 -12.49 -6.00 11.28
CA ARG A 226 -12.45 -4.91 10.32
C ARG A 226 -11.52 -3.80 10.80
N GLU A 227 -10.32 -3.71 10.24
CA GLU A 227 -9.29 -2.74 10.65
C GLU A 227 -9.46 -1.35 10.03
N ALA A 228 -10.04 -1.29 8.85
CA ALA A 228 -10.30 -0.03 8.17
C ALA A 228 -11.59 -0.12 7.34
N SER A 229 -12.26 1.00 7.16
CA SER A 229 -13.35 1.16 6.19
C SER A 229 -12.92 1.97 4.98
N HIS A 230 -11.93 2.84 5.15
CA HIS A 230 -11.31 3.61 4.08
C HIS A 230 -9.81 3.78 4.35
N VAL A 231 -8.99 3.57 3.32
CA VAL A 231 -7.55 3.75 3.36
C VAL A 231 -7.12 4.77 2.32
N VAL A 232 -6.40 5.78 2.77
CA VAL A 232 -5.74 6.77 1.92
C VAL A 232 -4.26 6.40 1.84
N ILE A 233 -3.75 6.18 0.65
CA ILE A 233 -2.33 5.87 0.42
C ILE A 233 -1.74 7.02 -0.38
N ASP A 234 -0.75 7.67 0.20
CA ASP A 234 0.04 8.70 -0.46
C ASP A 234 1.41 8.17 -0.84
N GLU A 235 2.04 8.78 -1.86
CA GLU A 235 3.31 8.31 -2.43
C GLU A 235 3.27 6.82 -2.84
N ALA A 236 2.14 6.42 -3.41
CA ALA A 236 1.83 5.02 -3.71
C ALA A 236 2.86 4.32 -4.60
N GLN A 237 3.62 5.08 -5.40
CA GLN A 237 4.66 4.53 -6.27
C GLN A 237 5.84 3.91 -5.53
N ASP A 238 5.98 4.15 -4.21
CA ASP A 238 7.10 3.62 -3.42
C ASP A 238 6.98 2.15 -3.09
N PHE A 239 5.76 1.61 -3.18
CA PHE A 239 5.49 0.21 -2.86
C PHE A 239 5.26 -0.62 -4.12
N GLY A 240 5.73 -1.86 -4.09
CA GLY A 240 5.51 -2.82 -5.17
C GLY A 240 4.14 -3.50 -5.11
N MET A 241 3.76 -4.16 -6.19
CA MET A 241 2.47 -4.84 -6.33
C MET A 241 2.22 -5.91 -5.27
N MET A 242 3.26 -6.55 -4.74
CA MET A 242 3.14 -7.52 -3.64
C MET A 242 2.43 -6.92 -2.42
N ALA A 243 2.84 -5.70 -1.99
CA ALA A 243 2.21 -5.02 -0.87
C ALA A 243 0.73 -4.71 -1.14
N TYR A 244 0.40 -4.25 -2.35
CA TYR A 244 -0.99 -3.95 -2.73
C TYR A 244 -1.87 -5.19 -2.82
N CYS A 245 -1.37 -6.29 -3.36
CA CYS A 245 -2.10 -7.55 -3.41
C CYS A 245 -2.40 -8.07 -2.01
N CYS A 246 -1.41 -8.06 -1.11
CA CYS A 246 -1.61 -8.42 0.29
C CYS A 246 -2.58 -7.49 1.01
N LEU A 247 -2.45 -6.17 0.82
CA LEU A 247 -3.33 -5.17 1.42
C LEU A 247 -4.77 -5.36 0.96
N HIS A 248 -4.99 -5.54 -0.34
CA HIS A 248 -6.32 -5.76 -0.92
C HIS A 248 -6.97 -7.03 -0.35
N TYR A 249 -6.19 -8.11 -0.19
CA TYR A 249 -6.67 -9.33 0.43
C TYR A 249 -6.99 -9.14 1.93
N CYS A 250 -6.10 -8.51 2.68
CA CYS A 250 -6.23 -8.36 4.13
C CYS A 250 -7.34 -7.40 4.55
N LEU A 251 -7.62 -6.36 3.75
CA LEU A 251 -8.61 -5.32 4.04
C LEU A 251 -9.84 -5.44 3.12
N ARG A 252 -10.44 -6.61 3.10
CA ARG A 252 -11.66 -6.86 2.30
C ARG A 252 -12.80 -5.93 2.69
N GLY A 253 -13.52 -5.42 1.69
CA GLY A 253 -14.62 -4.47 1.90
C GLY A 253 -14.19 -3.07 2.30
N CYS A 254 -12.89 -2.77 2.27
CA CYS A 254 -12.34 -1.44 2.43
C CYS A 254 -12.39 -0.67 1.10
N THR A 255 -12.61 0.64 1.17
CA THR A 255 -12.44 1.54 0.03
C THR A 255 -11.07 2.20 0.07
N TYR A 256 -10.57 2.63 -1.10
CA TYR A 256 -9.22 3.19 -1.22
C TYR A 256 -9.26 4.55 -1.92
N THR A 257 -8.42 5.46 -1.46
CA THR A 257 -7.94 6.62 -2.21
C THR A 257 -6.43 6.48 -2.32
N ILE A 258 -5.93 6.30 -3.55
CA ILE A 258 -4.52 6.04 -3.80
C ILE A 258 -3.97 7.17 -4.66
N MET A 259 -2.92 7.83 -4.16
CA MET A 259 -2.29 8.98 -4.79
C MET A 259 -0.80 8.73 -4.95
N GLY A 260 -0.20 9.32 -5.98
CA GLY A 260 1.24 9.24 -6.18
C GLY A 260 1.69 9.68 -7.57
N ASP A 261 2.99 9.74 -7.76
CA ASP A 261 3.65 10.09 -9.02
C ASP A 261 4.69 9.03 -9.39
N THR A 262 4.40 8.22 -10.40
CA THR A 262 5.32 7.17 -10.87
C THR A 262 6.64 7.72 -11.42
N SER A 263 6.69 8.99 -11.83
CA SER A 263 7.93 9.67 -12.22
C SER A 263 8.84 9.93 -11.03
N GLN A 264 8.28 10.04 -9.83
CA GLN A 264 9.01 10.24 -8.57
C GLN A 264 9.33 8.92 -7.83
N ASN A 265 9.16 7.78 -8.47
CA ASN A 265 9.55 6.50 -7.90
C ASN A 265 11.08 6.39 -7.81
N ILE A 266 11.62 6.53 -6.60
CA ILE A 266 13.07 6.37 -6.32
C ILE A 266 13.49 4.89 -6.19
N HIS A 267 12.53 4.00 -6.05
CA HIS A 267 12.70 2.56 -5.95
C HIS A 267 12.30 1.88 -7.26
N PHE A 268 13.01 2.23 -8.35
CA PHE A 268 12.64 1.86 -9.71
C PHE A 268 12.41 0.36 -9.90
N ARG A 269 13.19 -0.49 -9.22
CA ARG A 269 13.13 -1.94 -9.39
C ARG A 269 11.93 -2.60 -8.74
N TYR A 270 11.46 -2.12 -7.59
CA TYR A 270 10.37 -2.75 -6.85
C TYR A 270 9.11 -1.89 -6.69
N GLY A 271 9.21 -0.58 -6.76
CA GLY A 271 8.07 0.32 -6.71
C GLY A 271 7.29 0.37 -8.04
N LEU A 272 6.17 1.07 -8.04
CA LEU A 272 5.34 1.21 -9.24
C LEU A 272 5.99 2.13 -10.27
N ASN A 273 6.12 1.65 -11.48
CA ASN A 273 6.61 2.43 -12.63
C ASN A 273 5.48 2.84 -13.58
N ASP A 274 4.29 2.24 -13.42
CA ASP A 274 3.04 2.63 -14.05
C ASP A 274 1.85 2.28 -13.14
N TRP A 275 0.65 2.69 -13.52
CA TRP A 275 -0.56 2.46 -12.75
C TRP A 275 -1.38 1.25 -13.20
N GLU A 276 -1.02 0.58 -14.30
CA GLU A 276 -1.90 -0.38 -14.97
C GLU A 276 -2.24 -1.61 -14.13
N GLU A 277 -1.25 -2.18 -13.44
CA GLU A 277 -1.49 -3.36 -12.59
C GLU A 277 -2.31 -3.00 -11.35
N LEU A 278 -1.98 -1.87 -10.71
CA LEU A 278 -2.71 -1.42 -9.53
C LEU A 278 -4.15 -1.03 -9.87
N ARG A 279 -4.37 -0.37 -11.01
CA ARG A 279 -5.72 -0.06 -11.50
C ARG A 279 -6.57 -1.31 -11.70
N LYS A 280 -6.00 -2.36 -12.31
CA LYS A 280 -6.69 -3.65 -12.50
C LYS A 280 -7.03 -4.32 -11.18
N LEU A 281 -6.22 -4.12 -10.14
CA LEU A 281 -6.44 -4.69 -8.82
C LEU A 281 -7.57 -3.97 -8.06
N VAL A 282 -7.57 -2.64 -8.06
CA VAL A 282 -8.41 -1.83 -7.16
C VAL A 282 -9.63 -1.20 -7.83
N LEU A 283 -9.61 -0.96 -9.15
CA LEU A 283 -10.74 -0.37 -9.89
C LEU A 283 -11.63 -1.48 -10.45
N THR A 284 -12.44 -2.08 -9.62
CA THR A 284 -13.32 -3.21 -9.99
C THR A 284 -14.81 -2.86 -9.94
N GLY A 285 -15.16 -1.74 -9.31
CA GLY A 285 -16.54 -1.28 -9.11
C GLY A 285 -16.98 -0.28 -10.17
N THR A 286 -18.29 -0.11 -10.28
CA THR A 286 -18.91 0.82 -11.26
C THR A 286 -18.59 2.29 -10.98
N TYR A 287 -18.31 2.62 -9.71
CA TYR A 287 -18.04 4.00 -9.26
C TYR A 287 -16.57 4.28 -9.05
N ASP A 288 -15.70 3.30 -9.31
CA ASP A 288 -14.26 3.48 -9.19
C ASP A 288 -13.76 4.40 -10.31
N ALA A 289 -12.89 5.34 -9.98
CA ALA A 289 -12.40 6.34 -10.91
C ALA A 289 -10.88 6.47 -10.86
N PHE A 290 -10.29 6.76 -12.01
CA PHE A 290 -8.88 7.14 -12.14
C PHE A 290 -8.80 8.56 -12.70
N GLY A 291 -8.05 9.43 -12.04
CA GLY A 291 -7.81 10.80 -12.45
C GLY A 291 -6.33 11.14 -12.59
N LEU A 292 -6.02 12.07 -13.48
CA LEU A 292 -4.67 12.61 -13.66
C LEU A 292 -4.67 14.11 -13.34
N LEU A 293 -3.85 14.52 -12.37
CA LEU A 293 -3.57 15.92 -12.10
C LEU A 293 -2.43 16.37 -13.01
N ARG A 294 -2.75 17.14 -14.04
CA ARG A 294 -1.77 17.54 -15.07
C ARG A 294 -1.06 18.86 -14.78
N LYS A 295 -1.68 19.74 -14.01
CA LYS A 295 -1.15 21.06 -13.76
C LYS A 295 -0.26 21.04 -12.52
N SER A 296 1.02 21.40 -12.70
CA SER A 296 1.96 21.60 -11.59
C SER A 296 2.04 23.06 -11.21
N TYR A 297 1.82 23.36 -9.95
CA TYR A 297 1.91 24.70 -9.35
C TYR A 297 3.23 24.89 -8.60
N ARG A 298 4.02 23.82 -8.45
CA ARG A 298 5.18 23.75 -7.56
C ARG A 298 6.38 24.50 -8.13
N ASN A 299 6.89 24.06 -9.25
CA ASN A 299 8.15 24.54 -9.81
C ASN A 299 7.94 25.67 -10.84
N THR A 300 9.00 26.45 -11.11
CA THR A 300 9.03 27.37 -12.23
C THR A 300 9.03 26.63 -13.57
N VAL A 301 8.69 27.34 -14.65
CA VAL A 301 8.71 26.80 -16.01
C VAL A 301 10.10 26.28 -16.38
N GLU A 302 11.16 26.99 -15.96
CA GLU A 302 12.56 26.67 -16.24
C GLU A 302 12.98 25.37 -15.55
N ILE A 303 12.66 25.21 -14.27
CA ILE A 303 12.93 23.98 -13.50
C ILE A 303 12.13 22.82 -14.07
N SER A 304 10.84 23.01 -14.37
CA SER A 304 9.98 21.99 -14.93
C SER A 304 10.48 21.49 -16.31
N LYS A 305 10.97 22.40 -17.17
CA LYS A 305 11.58 22.02 -18.46
C LYS A 305 12.82 21.17 -18.24
N PHE A 306 13.72 21.61 -17.36
CA PHE A 306 14.94 20.88 -17.03
C PHE A 306 14.64 19.50 -16.49
N ALA A 307 13.70 19.37 -15.55
CA ALA A 307 13.25 18.08 -15.00
C ALA A 307 12.61 17.17 -16.07
N ASN A 308 11.78 17.73 -16.95
CA ASN A 308 11.19 16.97 -18.05
C ASN A 308 12.25 16.49 -19.05
N ASP A 309 13.31 17.27 -19.30
CA ASP A 309 14.41 16.84 -20.15
C ASP A 309 15.18 15.66 -19.51
N ILE A 310 15.36 15.66 -18.18
CA ILE A 310 15.88 14.51 -17.44
C ILE A 310 15.02 13.26 -17.69
N LEU A 311 13.69 13.33 -17.48
CA LEU A 311 12.79 12.19 -17.67
C LEU A 311 12.81 11.60 -19.08
N ARG A 312 13.07 12.40 -20.10
CA ARG A 312 13.16 11.94 -21.50
C ARG A 312 14.31 10.97 -21.76
N HIS A 313 15.30 10.90 -20.87
CA HIS A 313 16.38 9.91 -20.95
C HIS A 313 15.95 8.52 -20.49
N GLY A 314 14.83 8.39 -19.78
CA GLY A 314 14.30 7.11 -19.30
C GLY A 314 13.55 6.33 -20.40
N ASP A 315 13.51 5.00 -20.23
CA ASP A 315 12.70 4.08 -21.03
C ASP A 315 11.55 3.54 -20.15
N PHE A 316 10.63 4.42 -19.77
CA PHE A 316 9.44 4.12 -18.99
C PHE A 316 8.30 5.06 -19.40
N ALA A 317 7.08 4.72 -18.97
CA ALA A 317 5.91 5.55 -19.21
C ALA A 317 5.98 6.85 -18.39
N VAL A 318 5.70 7.98 -19.04
CA VAL A 318 5.65 9.30 -18.39
C VAL A 318 4.25 9.89 -18.60
N TYR A 319 3.69 10.41 -17.53
CA TYR A 319 2.45 11.18 -17.58
C TYR A 319 2.79 12.64 -17.85
N PRO A 320 2.20 13.28 -18.86
CA PRO A 320 2.51 14.66 -19.18
C PRO A 320 2.05 15.61 -18.06
N VAL A 321 3.00 16.41 -17.54
CA VAL A 321 2.74 17.47 -16.57
C VAL A 321 2.88 18.82 -17.27
N GLU A 322 1.87 19.68 -17.11
CA GLU A 322 1.84 21.04 -17.65
C GLU A 322 2.20 22.00 -16.52
N PRO A 323 3.35 22.70 -16.57
CA PRO A 323 3.66 23.71 -15.58
C PRO A 323 2.71 24.90 -15.72
N ILE A 324 2.27 25.46 -14.59
CA ILE A 324 1.65 26.78 -14.61
C ILE A 324 2.71 27.83 -14.96
N ILE A 325 2.27 28.89 -15.63
CA ILE A 325 3.15 29.97 -16.09
C ILE A 325 3.63 30.79 -14.88
N ARG A 326 4.63 30.25 -14.19
CA ARG A 326 5.44 30.94 -13.20
C ARG A 326 6.88 30.87 -13.63
N HIS A 327 7.41 31.98 -14.16
CA HIS A 327 8.79 32.08 -14.60
C HIS A 327 9.72 32.38 -13.42
N GLY A 328 10.94 31.81 -13.48
CA GLY A 328 12.00 32.01 -12.50
C GLY A 328 13.37 32.12 -13.18
N ALA A 329 14.42 31.98 -12.40
CA ALA A 329 15.78 31.95 -12.94
C ALA A 329 16.01 30.72 -13.82
N ALA A 330 16.83 30.88 -14.86
CA ALA A 330 17.29 29.74 -15.66
C ALA A 330 18.12 28.77 -14.81
N VAL A 331 17.95 27.47 -15.01
CA VAL A 331 18.77 26.46 -14.32
C VAL A 331 20.22 26.62 -14.74
N ARG A 332 21.12 26.82 -13.76
CA ARG A 332 22.56 26.94 -13.98
C ARG A 332 23.22 25.56 -13.86
N VAL A 333 24.06 25.21 -14.83
CA VAL A 333 24.87 23.98 -14.82
C VAL A 333 26.33 24.39 -15.03
N GLU A 334 27.14 24.30 -13.98
CA GLU A 334 28.48 24.88 -13.97
C GLU A 334 29.54 23.88 -13.55
N LYS A 335 30.60 23.80 -14.37
CA LYS A 335 31.75 22.96 -14.13
C LYS A 335 32.80 23.68 -13.30
N GLN A 336 33.25 23.06 -12.24
CA GLN A 336 34.35 23.54 -11.44
C GLN A 336 35.64 22.78 -11.78
N PRO A 337 36.81 23.43 -11.65
CA PRO A 337 38.08 22.81 -12.03
C PRO A 337 38.48 21.63 -11.13
N ASP A 338 38.17 21.71 -9.86
CA ASP A 338 38.48 20.70 -8.84
C ASP A 338 37.49 20.71 -7.69
N ALA A 339 37.68 19.82 -6.71
CA ALA A 339 36.80 19.67 -5.55
C ALA A 339 36.84 20.90 -4.60
N THR A 340 37.97 21.60 -4.52
CA THR A 340 38.09 22.80 -3.68
C THR A 340 37.27 23.93 -4.27
N ALA A 341 37.41 24.19 -5.57
CA ALA A 341 36.60 25.18 -6.26
C ALA A 341 35.11 24.84 -6.26
N LEU A 342 34.76 23.55 -6.31
CA LEU A 342 33.38 23.08 -6.17
C LEU A 342 32.80 23.45 -4.80
N LEU A 343 33.55 23.24 -3.71
CA LEU A 343 33.14 23.62 -2.37
C LEU A 343 33.00 25.14 -2.22
N GLU A 344 33.98 25.89 -2.74
CA GLU A 344 33.97 27.38 -2.67
C GLU A 344 32.75 27.95 -3.44
N GLU A 345 32.46 27.46 -4.63
CA GLU A 345 31.30 27.89 -5.41
C GLU A 345 29.97 27.46 -4.76
N THR A 346 29.95 26.30 -4.09
CA THR A 346 28.79 25.88 -3.28
C THR A 346 28.53 26.88 -2.16
N VAL A 347 29.57 27.25 -1.38
CA VAL A 347 29.47 28.24 -0.32
C VAL A 347 29.02 29.62 -0.88
N HIS A 348 29.60 30.03 -2.00
CA HIS A 348 29.25 31.30 -2.67
C HIS A 348 27.76 31.31 -3.09
N THR A 349 27.28 30.23 -3.73
CA THR A 349 25.90 30.08 -4.19
C THR A 349 24.93 30.14 -3.00
N ILE A 350 25.19 29.37 -1.92
CA ILE A 350 24.33 29.36 -0.73
C ILE A 350 24.27 30.77 -0.08
N ARG A 351 25.40 31.42 0.10
CA ARG A 351 25.42 32.79 0.68
C ARG A 351 24.64 33.78 -0.16
N LYS A 352 24.73 33.68 -1.47
CA LYS A 352 23.92 34.50 -2.38
C LYS A 352 22.43 34.27 -2.13
N TRP A 353 21.99 33.02 -2.06
CA TRP A 353 20.59 32.66 -1.81
C TRP A 353 20.08 33.19 -0.45
N GLN A 354 20.92 33.09 0.59
CA GLN A 354 20.59 33.66 1.89
C GLN A 354 20.44 35.21 1.84
N GLN A 355 21.28 35.87 1.04
CA GLN A 355 21.16 37.32 0.82
C GLN A 355 19.92 37.71 -0.01
N ASP A 356 19.52 36.84 -0.95
CA ASP A 356 18.32 36.98 -1.77
C ASP A 356 17.03 36.68 -0.99
N GLY A 357 17.15 36.21 0.29
CA GLY A 357 16.03 36.00 1.21
C GLY A 357 15.38 34.64 1.12
N TYR A 358 16.03 33.62 0.54
CA TYR A 358 15.54 32.26 0.58
C TYR A 358 15.69 31.65 1.98
N GLU A 359 14.59 31.09 2.48
CA GLU A 359 14.52 30.56 3.85
C GLU A 359 14.94 29.09 3.90
N THR A 360 14.56 28.29 2.90
CA THR A 360 14.87 26.86 2.83
C THR A 360 15.80 26.55 1.66
N ILE A 361 17.03 26.11 1.96
CA ILE A 361 18.07 25.82 0.96
C ILE A 361 18.54 24.39 1.11
N ALA A 362 18.49 23.60 0.05
CA ALA A 362 18.98 22.22 0.07
C ALA A 362 20.21 22.04 -0.84
N VAL A 363 21.25 21.40 -0.30
CA VAL A 363 22.33 20.81 -1.08
C VAL A 363 22.09 19.31 -1.17
N ILE A 364 21.81 18.82 -2.39
CA ILE A 364 21.41 17.44 -2.61
C ILE A 364 22.59 16.64 -3.16
N CYS A 365 23.02 15.63 -2.40
CA CYS A 365 24.05 14.66 -2.73
C CYS A 365 23.43 13.32 -3.20
N ARG A 366 24.24 12.48 -3.84
CA ARG A 366 23.76 11.14 -4.26
C ARG A 366 23.57 10.20 -3.07
N GLU A 367 24.52 10.17 -2.15
CA GLU A 367 24.59 9.22 -1.04
C GLU A 367 24.60 9.94 0.31
N GLU A 368 24.12 9.26 1.33
CA GLU A 368 24.07 9.78 2.70
C GLU A 368 25.48 10.09 3.26
N LYS A 369 26.44 9.22 2.99
CA LYS A 369 27.83 9.41 3.41
C LYS A 369 28.42 10.68 2.79
N GLU A 370 28.18 10.91 1.51
CA GLU A 370 28.62 12.13 0.82
C GLU A 370 27.96 13.38 1.42
N ALA A 371 26.66 13.30 1.71
CA ALA A 371 25.93 14.40 2.33
C ALA A 371 26.49 14.75 3.72
N ALA A 372 26.78 13.72 4.55
CA ALA A 372 27.37 13.91 5.87
C ALA A 372 28.78 14.51 5.80
N GLU A 373 29.63 14.02 4.89
CA GLU A 373 30.99 14.56 4.69
C GLU A 373 30.95 16.03 4.21
N LEU A 374 30.04 16.36 3.30
CA LEU A 374 29.86 17.73 2.81
C LEU A 374 29.29 18.65 3.91
N ALA A 375 28.33 18.18 4.68
CA ALA A 375 27.76 18.93 5.80
C ALA A 375 28.82 19.35 6.80
N GLU A 376 29.72 18.43 7.18
CA GLU A 376 30.84 18.73 8.08
C GLU A 376 31.82 19.77 7.50
N GLN A 377 32.07 19.73 6.19
CA GLN A 377 32.89 20.76 5.54
C GLN A 377 32.20 22.12 5.53
N LEU A 378 30.89 22.16 5.23
CA LEU A 378 30.11 23.41 5.17
C LEU A 378 29.89 24.05 6.54
N LYS A 379 29.87 23.29 7.64
CA LYS A 379 29.78 23.80 9.02
C LYS A 379 30.91 24.81 9.36
N SER A 380 32.06 24.72 8.68
CA SER A 380 33.14 25.70 8.86
C SER A 380 32.86 27.05 8.20
N TYR A 381 31.86 27.16 7.33
CA TYR A 381 31.53 28.38 6.57
C TYR A 381 30.18 28.98 6.94
N MET A 382 29.24 28.14 7.43
CA MET A 382 27.87 28.53 7.75
C MET A 382 27.19 27.56 8.70
N GLU A 383 26.05 27.96 9.24
CA GLU A 383 25.19 27.08 10.03
C GLU A 383 24.46 26.09 9.10
N ILE A 384 24.51 24.83 9.45
CA ILE A 384 23.85 23.72 8.73
C ILE A 384 22.82 23.11 9.67
N VAL A 385 21.58 22.99 9.18
CA VAL A 385 20.50 22.33 9.92
C VAL A 385 20.76 20.82 9.92
N ASP A 386 20.86 20.23 11.11
CA ASP A 386 21.04 18.79 11.26
C ASP A 386 19.73 18.06 10.91
N CYS A 387 19.74 17.40 9.77
CA CYS A 387 18.64 16.56 9.29
C CYS A 387 18.96 15.08 9.54
N ASN A 388 18.73 14.61 10.76
CA ASN A 388 18.78 13.17 11.04
C ASN A 388 17.42 12.52 10.69
N PRO A 389 17.38 11.25 10.22
CA PRO A 389 16.13 10.54 9.93
C PRO A 389 15.13 10.46 11.10
N GLY A 390 15.58 10.80 12.31
CA GLY A 390 14.77 10.86 13.53
C GLY A 390 14.34 12.25 13.96
N THR A 391 14.84 13.33 13.34
CA THR A 391 14.44 14.70 13.66
C THR A 391 13.13 15.05 12.96
N THR A 392 12.17 15.53 13.74
CA THR A 392 10.80 15.81 13.28
C THR A 392 10.61 17.26 12.84
N GLU A 393 11.61 18.10 12.95
CA GLU A 393 11.51 19.54 12.65
C GLU A 393 12.38 19.88 11.44
N PHE A 394 11.72 20.11 10.29
CA PHE A 394 12.30 20.81 9.17
C PHE A 394 12.11 22.30 9.42
N GLY A 395 13.19 22.97 9.82
CA GLY A 395 13.21 24.41 10.00
C GLY A 395 13.80 25.12 8.78
N ASP A 396 13.74 26.46 8.82
CA ASP A 396 14.43 27.31 7.88
C ASP A 396 15.94 27.12 8.01
N GLY A 397 16.65 27.26 6.90
CA GLY A 397 18.11 27.19 6.88
C GLY A 397 18.68 26.33 5.75
N VAL A 398 19.97 26.03 5.88
CA VAL A 398 20.73 25.24 4.90
C VAL A 398 20.77 23.77 5.33
N MET A 399 20.31 22.91 4.46
CA MET A 399 20.27 21.46 4.67
C MET A 399 21.15 20.75 3.65
N VAL A 400 21.87 19.71 4.08
CA VAL A 400 22.66 18.85 3.19
C VAL A 400 22.09 17.44 3.29
N LEU A 401 21.52 16.94 2.20
CA LEU A 401 20.71 15.73 2.20
C LEU A 401 21.10 14.80 1.04
N SER A 402 20.95 13.49 1.23
CA SER A 402 20.93 12.61 0.08
C SER A 402 19.58 12.69 -0.65
N VAL A 403 19.59 12.42 -1.95
CA VAL A 403 18.39 12.50 -2.80
C VAL A 403 17.22 11.68 -2.24
N VAL A 404 17.48 10.55 -1.61
CA VAL A 404 16.46 9.67 -1.04
C VAL A 404 15.68 10.36 0.07
N TYR A 405 16.36 11.14 0.92
CA TYR A 405 15.73 11.86 2.03
C TYR A 405 15.02 13.16 1.61
N THR A 406 15.22 13.63 0.38
CA THR A 406 14.53 14.84 -0.11
C THR A 406 13.12 14.56 -0.58
N LYS A 407 12.72 13.30 -0.69
CA LYS A 407 11.39 12.94 -1.18
C LYS A 407 10.30 13.46 -0.25
N GLY A 408 9.26 14.08 -0.84
CA GLY A 408 8.16 14.72 -0.10
C GLY A 408 8.50 16.11 0.45
N LEU A 409 9.77 16.54 0.39
CA LEU A 409 10.21 17.87 0.83
C LEU A 409 10.26 18.87 -0.34
N GLU A 410 10.23 20.14 -0.01
CA GLU A 410 10.33 21.26 -0.95
C GLU A 410 11.24 22.32 -0.37
N PHE A 411 12.02 22.96 -1.23
CA PHE A 411 12.99 23.98 -0.83
C PHE A 411 12.92 25.18 -1.77
N ASP A 412 13.11 26.38 -1.27
CA ASP A 412 13.15 27.59 -2.08
C ASP A 412 14.22 27.48 -3.17
N ALA A 413 15.41 27.03 -2.77
CA ALA A 413 16.53 26.84 -3.67
C ALA A 413 17.23 25.48 -3.47
N VAL A 414 17.63 24.86 -4.57
CA VAL A 414 18.30 23.55 -4.56
C VAL A 414 19.61 23.61 -5.33
N LEU A 415 20.66 23.06 -4.74
CA LEU A 415 21.94 22.80 -5.37
C LEU A 415 22.15 21.30 -5.52
N LEU A 416 22.22 20.79 -6.76
CA LEU A 416 22.64 19.43 -7.05
C LEU A 416 24.16 19.36 -7.04
N TYR A 417 24.69 18.67 -6.03
CA TYR A 417 26.13 18.59 -5.78
C TYR A 417 26.77 17.41 -6.50
N ASP A 418 27.68 17.72 -7.41
CA ASP A 418 28.56 16.81 -8.13
C ASP A 418 27.85 15.60 -8.81
N PRO A 419 26.79 15.81 -9.61
CA PRO A 419 26.07 14.73 -10.27
C PRO A 419 26.87 14.15 -11.47
N THR A 420 27.98 13.50 -11.17
CA THR A 420 28.87 12.91 -12.17
C THR A 420 28.33 11.59 -12.74
N GLN A 421 28.87 11.18 -13.91
CA GLN A 421 28.52 9.92 -14.57
C GLN A 421 28.75 8.69 -13.70
N LYS A 422 29.70 8.77 -12.75
CA LYS A 422 29.98 7.68 -11.79
C LYS A 422 28.86 7.56 -10.75
N LYS A 423 28.33 8.68 -10.28
CA LYS A 423 27.27 8.75 -9.26
C LYS A 423 25.87 8.56 -9.84
N TYR A 424 25.67 9.02 -11.06
CA TYR A 424 24.41 8.92 -11.80
C TYR A 424 24.66 8.35 -13.20
N PRO A 425 24.88 7.04 -13.33
CA PRO A 425 24.93 6.36 -14.62
C PRO A 425 23.59 6.51 -15.36
N ALA A 426 23.63 6.46 -16.70
CA ALA A 426 22.46 6.67 -17.54
C ALA A 426 21.56 5.43 -17.59
N ASP A 427 20.84 5.17 -16.52
CA ASP A 427 19.79 4.15 -16.41
C ASP A 427 18.49 4.73 -15.85
N ASN A 428 17.42 3.94 -15.93
CA ASN A 428 16.08 4.37 -15.55
C ASN A 428 15.95 4.80 -14.08
N GLY A 429 16.65 4.13 -13.16
CA GLY A 429 16.62 4.46 -11.74
C GLY A 429 17.26 5.81 -11.45
N HIS A 430 18.46 6.06 -12.03
CA HIS A 430 19.16 7.33 -11.86
C HIS A 430 18.48 8.51 -12.58
N VAL A 431 17.79 8.26 -13.68
CA VAL A 431 16.92 9.27 -14.31
C VAL A 431 15.86 9.75 -13.33
N LYS A 432 15.15 8.83 -12.66
CA LYS A 432 14.13 9.20 -11.69
C LYS A 432 14.72 9.87 -10.45
N LEU A 433 15.87 9.43 -9.96
CA LEU A 433 16.56 10.09 -8.84
C LEU A 433 16.92 11.55 -9.15
N LEU A 434 17.49 11.82 -10.33
CA LEU A 434 17.80 13.19 -10.75
C LEU A 434 16.53 14.02 -10.97
N TYR A 435 15.47 13.41 -11.49
CA TYR A 435 14.17 14.08 -11.62
C TYR A 435 13.62 14.49 -10.26
N VAL A 436 13.62 13.57 -9.29
CA VAL A 436 13.19 13.87 -7.92
C VAL A 436 14.01 15.01 -7.34
N ALA A 437 15.34 14.92 -7.42
CA ALA A 437 16.22 15.97 -6.89
C ALA A 437 15.96 17.35 -7.53
N ALA A 438 15.79 17.42 -8.85
CA ALA A 438 15.52 18.65 -9.57
C ALA A 438 14.15 19.26 -9.20
N THR A 439 13.13 18.41 -9.01
CA THR A 439 11.76 18.86 -8.68
C THR A 439 11.58 19.28 -7.22
N ARG A 440 12.62 19.18 -6.39
CA ARG A 440 12.57 19.70 -5.01
C ARG A 440 12.70 21.23 -4.95
N ALA A 441 13.22 21.87 -6.00
CA ALA A 441 13.40 23.31 -6.07
C ALA A 441 12.11 24.04 -6.42
N LEU A 442 11.71 25.02 -5.62
CA LEU A 442 10.54 25.87 -5.88
C LEU A 442 10.89 27.04 -6.80
N HIS A 443 12.04 27.72 -6.56
CA HIS A 443 12.39 28.97 -7.19
C HIS A 443 13.69 28.94 -7.97
N GLU A 444 14.78 28.38 -7.42
CA GLU A 444 16.08 28.29 -8.08
C GLU A 444 16.68 26.88 -8.02
N LEU A 445 17.31 26.48 -9.12
CA LEU A 445 18.03 25.22 -9.24
C LEU A 445 19.42 25.48 -9.83
N VAL A 446 20.45 24.99 -9.15
CA VAL A 446 21.84 25.06 -9.58
C VAL A 446 22.45 23.65 -9.56
N VAL A 447 23.20 23.31 -10.59
CA VAL A 447 23.97 22.08 -10.70
C VAL A 447 25.44 22.44 -10.73
N LEU A 448 26.18 22.06 -9.69
CA LEU A 448 27.63 22.25 -9.63
C LEU A 448 28.32 20.89 -9.68
N TYR A 449 29.36 20.77 -10.49
CA TYR A 449 30.09 19.52 -10.65
C TYR A 449 31.56 19.73 -10.97
N HIS A 450 32.38 18.71 -10.67
CA HIS A 450 33.72 18.59 -11.17
C HIS A 450 33.86 17.24 -11.91
N GLY A 451 34.81 17.15 -12.85
CA GLY A 451 34.98 15.93 -13.64
C GLY A 451 33.98 15.76 -14.79
N ASN A 452 33.41 14.57 -14.92
CA ASN A 452 32.49 14.22 -16.01
C ASN A 452 31.04 14.24 -15.52
N LEU A 453 30.26 15.19 -15.98
CA LEU A 453 28.83 15.27 -15.70
C LEU A 453 28.10 14.02 -16.22
N SER A 454 27.00 13.63 -15.54
CA SER A 454 26.14 12.54 -15.99
C SER A 454 25.62 12.78 -17.41
N ARG A 455 25.60 11.73 -18.24
CA ARG A 455 25.01 11.77 -19.58
C ARG A 455 23.53 12.10 -19.58
N ILE A 456 22.82 11.84 -18.51
CA ILE A 456 21.42 12.25 -18.32
C ILE A 456 21.28 13.78 -18.39
N LEU A 457 22.32 14.54 -18.03
CA LEU A 457 22.32 16.00 -18.01
C LEU A 457 23.04 16.64 -19.22
N THR A 458 23.82 15.86 -19.98
CA THR A 458 24.65 16.38 -21.08
C THR A 458 24.19 15.96 -22.46
N ASP A 459 23.69 14.75 -22.61
CA ASP A 459 23.38 14.21 -23.91
C ASP A 459 22.08 14.82 -24.48
N PRO A 460 22.04 15.18 -25.76
CA PRO A 460 20.78 15.62 -26.33
C PRO A 460 19.79 14.45 -26.34
N VAL A 461 18.58 14.70 -25.89
CA VAL A 461 17.50 13.71 -25.97
C VAL A 461 17.29 13.32 -27.43
N SER A 462 17.48 12.04 -27.77
CA SER A 462 17.25 11.59 -29.15
C SER A 462 15.76 11.76 -29.48
N LYS A 463 15.49 12.48 -30.59
CA LYS A 463 14.11 12.71 -31.06
C LYS A 463 13.34 11.44 -31.42
N GLU A 464 14.03 10.29 -31.50
CA GLU A 464 13.46 9.00 -31.86
C GLU A 464 12.98 8.16 -30.67
N LYS A 465 13.38 8.47 -29.46
CA LYS A 465 12.75 7.83 -28.28
C LYS A 465 11.33 8.38 -28.14
N LYS A 466 10.40 7.75 -28.84
CA LYS A 466 8.98 7.91 -28.55
C LYS A 466 8.81 7.52 -27.09
N GLN A 467 8.62 8.50 -26.20
CA GLN A 467 8.09 8.23 -24.88
C GLN A 467 6.91 7.28 -25.09
N LYS A 468 6.87 6.16 -24.37
CA LYS A 468 5.65 5.35 -24.25
C LYS A 468 4.63 6.24 -23.55
N VAL A 469 4.02 7.13 -24.32
CA VAL A 469 2.82 7.82 -23.86
C VAL A 469 1.81 6.71 -23.65
N PHE A 470 1.18 6.67 -22.49
CA PHE A 470 0.09 5.74 -22.19
C PHE A 470 -0.75 5.51 -23.43
N ALA A 471 -1.04 4.23 -23.71
CA ALA A 471 -1.85 3.86 -24.85
C ALA A 471 -3.09 4.77 -24.90
N SER A 472 -3.38 5.30 -26.08
CA SER A 472 -4.42 6.33 -26.30
C SER A 472 -5.77 6.00 -25.69
N GLU A 473 -6.07 4.71 -25.46
CA GLU A 473 -7.29 4.26 -24.78
C GLU A 473 -7.38 4.66 -23.30
N THR A 474 -6.27 4.68 -22.57
CA THR A 474 -6.26 5.07 -21.14
C THR A 474 -6.45 6.57 -20.99
N LEU A 475 -5.79 7.35 -21.87
CA LEU A 475 -5.99 8.80 -21.96
C LEU A 475 -7.38 9.18 -22.48
N THR A 476 -7.95 8.39 -23.38
CA THR A 476 -9.30 8.61 -23.91
C THR A 476 -10.35 8.32 -22.84
N LYS A 477 -10.21 7.23 -22.07
CA LYS A 477 -11.08 6.95 -20.93
C LYS A 477 -10.94 8.01 -19.83
N ALA A 478 -9.74 8.45 -19.49
CA ALA A 478 -9.55 9.56 -18.55
C ALA A 478 -10.20 10.86 -19.05
N LYS A 479 -10.08 11.18 -20.34
CA LYS A 479 -10.76 12.33 -20.97
C LYS A 479 -12.29 12.18 -21.03
N GLU A 480 -12.82 10.97 -21.17
CA GLU A 480 -14.25 10.69 -21.08
C GLU A 480 -14.77 10.83 -19.65
N TYR A 481 -13.97 10.45 -18.66
CA TYR A 481 -14.30 10.69 -17.25
C TYR A 481 -14.22 12.17 -16.86
N GLU A 482 -13.27 12.95 -17.39
CA GLU A 482 -13.24 14.41 -17.24
C GLU A 482 -14.50 15.10 -17.81
N LYS A 483 -15.11 14.53 -18.86
CA LYS A 483 -16.37 15.02 -19.43
C LYS A 483 -17.62 14.57 -18.65
N LYS A 484 -17.53 13.49 -17.88
CA LYS A 484 -18.59 13.02 -16.99
C LYS A 484 -18.33 13.53 -15.57
N THR A 485 -18.30 14.83 -15.36
CA THR A 485 -18.57 15.40 -14.05
C THR A 485 -20.01 15.08 -13.71
N PHE A 486 -20.23 13.97 -13.04
CA PHE A 486 -21.53 13.68 -12.45
C PHE A 486 -21.85 14.80 -11.46
N THR A 487 -22.84 15.60 -11.76
CA THR A 487 -23.33 16.57 -10.80
C THR A 487 -23.82 15.80 -9.56
N GLN A 488 -23.66 16.35 -8.39
CA GLN A 488 -24.16 15.76 -7.14
C GLN A 488 -25.64 15.31 -7.25
N LYS A 489 -26.41 16.00 -8.10
CA LYS A 489 -27.80 15.65 -8.42
C LYS A 489 -27.97 14.34 -9.20
N GLU A 490 -27.08 14.03 -10.13
CA GLU A 490 -27.15 12.78 -10.91
C GLU A 490 -26.77 11.57 -10.04
N ILE A 491 -25.80 11.72 -9.14
CA ILE A 491 -25.43 10.70 -8.15
C ILE A 491 -26.61 10.44 -7.19
N GLU A 492 -27.27 11.48 -6.75
CA GLU A 492 -28.41 11.38 -5.84
C GLU A 492 -29.65 10.77 -6.54
N GLN A 493 -29.85 11.07 -7.82
CA GLN A 493 -30.92 10.51 -8.62
C GLN A 493 -30.70 9.03 -8.93
N GLN A 494 -29.48 8.60 -9.21
CA GLN A 494 -29.12 7.18 -9.37
C GLN A 494 -29.30 6.40 -8.06
N ARG A 495 -28.86 6.94 -6.92
CA ARG A 495 -29.09 6.32 -5.60
C ARG A 495 -30.58 6.13 -5.29
N ARG A 496 -31.44 7.09 -5.65
CA ARG A 496 -32.90 6.97 -5.48
C ARG A 496 -33.48 5.87 -6.37
N THR A 497 -33.02 5.77 -7.62
CA THR A 497 -33.49 4.75 -8.57
C THR A 497 -33.06 3.33 -8.17
N GLU A 498 -31.87 3.15 -7.59
CA GLU A 498 -31.41 1.86 -7.07
C GLU A 498 -32.14 1.47 -5.78
N ALA A 499 -32.34 2.40 -4.86
CA ALA A 499 -33.15 2.18 -3.65
C ALA A 499 -34.59 1.79 -3.96
N ASP A 500 -35.20 2.40 -4.99
CA ASP A 500 -36.53 2.05 -5.46
C ASP A 500 -36.59 0.67 -6.13
N LYS A 501 -35.53 0.27 -6.85
CA LYS A 501 -35.41 -1.08 -7.42
C LYS A 501 -35.27 -2.14 -6.32
N GLU A 502 -34.49 -1.90 -5.28
CA GLU A 502 -34.36 -2.80 -4.12
C GLU A 502 -35.68 -2.88 -3.32
N ARG A 503 -36.38 -1.76 -3.17
CA ARG A 503 -37.67 -1.72 -2.47
C ARG A 503 -38.73 -2.52 -3.25
N ASN A 504 -38.77 -2.42 -4.57
CA ASN A 504 -39.65 -3.20 -5.42
C ASN A 504 -39.28 -4.68 -5.48
N ALA A 505 -38.00 -5.05 -5.38
CA ALA A 505 -37.57 -6.44 -5.30
C ALA A 505 -37.96 -7.12 -3.97
N ARG A 506 -38.02 -6.36 -2.87
CA ARG A 506 -38.48 -6.87 -1.55
C ARG A 506 -40.02 -6.98 -1.44
N SER A 507 -40.79 -6.32 -2.29
CA SER A 507 -42.24 -6.38 -2.26
C SER A 507 -42.86 -7.59 -2.98
N TYR A 508 -42.04 -8.52 -3.51
CA TYR A 508 -42.51 -9.68 -4.28
C TYR A 508 -42.45 -11.01 -3.52
N ILE A 509 -42.47 -10.99 -2.19
CA ILE A 509 -42.66 -12.20 -1.38
C ILE A 509 -44.05 -12.04 -0.71
N GLY A 510 -45.05 -12.72 -1.32
CA GLY A 510 -46.43 -12.70 -0.86
C GLY A 510 -46.61 -13.51 0.46
N PRO A 511 -47.73 -13.32 1.14
CA PRO A 511 -47.89 -13.60 2.54
C PRO A 511 -48.57 -14.94 2.82
N GLU A 512 -48.14 -15.62 3.89
CA GLU A 512 -49.08 -16.40 4.72
C GLU A 512 -49.07 -15.81 6.15
N ARG A 513 -50.26 -15.40 6.57
CA ARG A 513 -50.58 -14.86 7.89
C ARG A 513 -50.69 -16.01 8.90
N ILE A 514 -50.09 -15.84 10.04
CA ILE A 514 -50.59 -16.42 11.31
C ILE A 514 -50.66 -15.26 12.31
N GLU A 515 -51.90 -15.01 12.79
CA GLU A 515 -52.21 -14.03 13.85
C GLU A 515 -51.87 -14.65 15.19
N VAL A 516 -51.08 -13.95 16.01
CA VAL A 516 -51.09 -14.10 17.50
C VAL A 516 -51.00 -12.72 18.10
N SER A 517 -51.99 -12.44 18.97
CA SER A 517 -52.23 -11.17 19.63
C SER A 517 -51.16 -10.74 20.64
N ALA A 518 -50.98 -9.41 20.67
CA ALA A 518 -50.04 -8.66 21.52
C ALA A 518 -50.47 -8.48 22.96
N PRO A 519 -49.54 -8.04 23.80
CA PRO A 519 -49.82 -6.90 24.67
C PRO A 519 -48.91 -5.70 24.39
N LYS A 520 -49.51 -4.53 24.65
CA LYS A 520 -48.96 -3.19 24.50
C LYS A 520 -47.88 -2.92 25.53
N GLU A 521 -46.78 -2.31 25.11
CA GLU A 521 -45.97 -1.41 25.95
C GLU A 521 -45.33 -0.32 25.10
N GLU A 522 -45.06 0.82 25.73
CA GLU A 522 -44.87 2.16 25.21
C GLU A 522 -43.57 2.37 24.44
N GLU A 523 -43.66 3.24 23.45
CA GLU A 523 -42.51 3.71 22.66
C GLU A 523 -41.58 4.65 23.42
N PRO A 524 -40.28 4.61 23.15
CA PRO A 524 -39.47 5.83 23.03
C PRO A 524 -39.01 6.07 21.61
N ASP A 525 -39.16 7.32 21.22
CA ASP A 525 -38.80 7.99 20.01
C ASP A 525 -37.32 7.73 19.61
N LEU A 526 -37.08 6.99 18.53
CA LEU A 526 -35.76 6.81 17.93
C LEU A 526 -35.82 7.23 16.46
N SER A 527 -35.29 8.43 16.22
CA SER A 527 -35.00 8.94 14.90
C SER A 527 -34.12 7.96 14.10
N LEU A 528 -34.67 7.47 12.99
CA LEU A 528 -34.01 6.57 12.05
C LEU A 528 -32.76 7.21 11.45
N ILE A 529 -31.60 6.69 11.84
CA ILE A 529 -30.36 6.88 11.10
C ILE A 529 -30.29 5.77 10.05
N HIS A 530 -30.46 6.13 8.80
CA HIS A 530 -30.22 5.24 7.67
C HIS A 530 -28.73 4.90 7.60
N ILE A 531 -28.38 3.64 7.83
CA ILE A 531 -27.08 3.08 7.52
C ILE A 531 -27.15 2.55 6.09
N SER A 532 -26.56 3.29 5.15
CA SER A 532 -26.29 2.78 3.81
C SER A 532 -25.07 1.86 3.85
N GLU A 533 -25.17 0.67 3.26
CA GLU A 533 -24.03 -0.19 3.01
C GLU A 533 -22.93 0.56 2.25
N PRO A 534 -21.64 0.40 2.62
CA PRO A 534 -20.56 1.08 1.94
C PRO A 534 -20.35 0.46 0.56
N THR A 535 -20.68 1.21 -0.48
CA THR A 535 -20.22 0.92 -1.84
C THR A 535 -18.70 0.97 -1.89
N ARG A 536 -18.07 -0.03 -2.49
CA ARG A 536 -16.61 -0.07 -2.72
C ARG A 536 -16.25 1.05 -3.70
N HIS A 537 -15.51 2.03 -3.23
CA HIS A 537 -14.92 3.07 -4.08
C HIS A 537 -13.40 2.99 -3.96
N ALA A 538 -12.73 2.84 -5.07
CA ALA A 538 -11.29 3.07 -5.18
C ALA A 538 -11.06 4.28 -6.10
N GLN A 539 -10.27 5.23 -5.65
CA GLN A 539 -9.82 6.37 -6.46
C GLN A 539 -8.31 6.37 -6.52
N ILE A 540 -7.78 6.50 -7.71
CA ILE A 540 -6.35 6.71 -7.95
C ILE A 540 -6.20 8.10 -8.58
N SER A 541 -5.47 8.98 -7.92
CA SER A 541 -5.17 10.33 -8.40
C SER A 541 -3.67 10.50 -8.58
N TYR A 542 -3.30 11.28 -9.57
CA TYR A 542 -1.92 11.63 -9.91
C TYR A 542 -1.64 13.09 -9.53
#